data_3f872ae2332a5ad329df441f20a3bda6
#
_entry.id   3f872ae2332a5ad329df441f20a3bda6
#
_cell.length_a   1.000
_cell.length_b   1.000
_cell.length_c   1.000
_cell.angle_alpha   90.00
_cell.angle_beta   90.00
_cell.angle_gamma   90.00
#
_symmetry.space_group_name_H-M   'P 1'
#
loop_
_entity.id
_entity.type
_entity.pdbx_description
1 polymer ?
#
loop_
_entity_poly.entity_id
_entity_poly.type
_entity_poly.pdbx_seq_one_letter_code
_entity_poly.pdbx_strand_id
1 'polypeptide(L)' 'MNYRFDIFKRLPNGNTLWITTVEGLVEAKSRMGRLAAISGGEYFVYLQGEGIVAELDPNYQHRAEVA' A
#
# COMPACT_ATOMS: atom_id res chain seq x y z
N MET A 1 -5.85 -11.19 -17.89
CA MET A 1 -4.96 -10.06 -17.98
C MET A 1 -4.95 -9.31 -16.65
N ASN A 2 -3.76 -9.06 -16.10
CA ASN A 2 -3.65 -8.40 -14.81
C ASN A 2 -3.40 -6.92 -14.98
N TYR A 3 -4.04 -6.14 -14.13
CA TYR A 3 -3.75 -4.72 -14.06
C TYR A 3 -2.44 -4.50 -13.32
N ARG A 4 -1.81 -3.38 -13.59
CA ARG A 4 -0.63 -2.95 -12.87
C ARG A 4 -1.03 -1.96 -11.82
N PHE A 5 -0.56 -2.22 -10.60
CA PHE A 5 -0.89 -1.39 -9.45
C PHE A 5 0.36 -0.71 -8.95
N ASP A 6 0.23 0.56 -8.61
CA ASP A 6 1.33 1.33 -8.05
C ASP A 6 1.25 1.30 -6.53
N ILE A 7 2.40 1.15 -5.90
CA ILE A 7 2.48 1.19 -4.45
C ILE A 7 3.14 2.50 -4.05
N PHE A 8 2.46 3.26 -3.20
CA PHE A 8 2.95 4.53 -2.69
C PHE A 8 3.12 4.49 -1.20
N LYS A 9 4.05 5.28 -0.71
CA LYS A 9 4.21 5.52 0.72
C LYS A 9 3.76 6.94 1.01
N ARG A 10 2.97 7.11 2.07
CA ARG A 10 2.52 8.42 2.50
C ARG A 10 3.50 8.95 3.53
N LEU A 11 4.10 10.09 3.25
CA LEU A 11 5.11 10.66 4.13
C LEU A 11 4.46 11.50 5.21
N PRO A 12 5.17 11.72 6.33
CA PRO A 12 4.60 12.50 7.44
C PRO A 12 4.17 13.91 7.05
N ASN A 13 4.82 14.50 6.03
CA ASN A 13 4.47 15.85 5.61
C ASN A 13 3.28 15.88 4.66
N GLY A 14 2.64 14.73 4.41
CA GLY A 14 1.48 14.65 3.54
C GLY A 14 1.81 14.34 2.09
N ASN A 15 3.07 14.36 1.72
CA ASN A 15 3.47 13.99 0.35
C ASN A 15 3.43 12.49 0.18
N THR A 16 3.40 12.05 -1.07
CA THR A 16 3.44 10.63 -1.39
C THR A 16 4.71 10.32 -2.16
N LEU A 17 5.19 9.10 -1.99
CA LEU A 17 6.40 8.63 -2.65
C LEU A 17 6.07 7.35 -3.37
N TRP A 18 6.28 7.33 -4.69
CA TRP A 18 6.10 6.11 -5.47
C TRP A 18 7.21 5.12 -5.13
N ILE A 19 6.82 3.88 -4.86
CA ILE A 19 7.78 2.83 -4.50
C ILE A 19 8.02 1.89 -5.64
N THR A 20 6.95 1.29 -6.17
CA THR A 20 7.09 0.31 -7.23
C THR A 20 5.75 0.07 -7.90
N THR A 21 5.78 -0.66 -9.00
CA THR A 21 4.58 -1.09 -9.72
C THR A 21 4.58 -2.61 -9.74
N VAL A 22 3.43 -3.21 -9.46
CA VAL A 22 3.30 -4.65 -9.37
C VAL A 22 2.07 -5.09 -10.14
N GLU A 23 2.16 -6.22 -10.85
CA GLU A 23 1.03 -6.78 -11.53
C GLU A 23 0.17 -7.58 -10.56
N GLY A 24 -1.15 -7.36 -10.63
CA GLY A 24 -2.10 -8.12 -9.84
C GLY A 24 -2.31 -7.53 -8.45
N LEU A 25 -3.59 -7.50 -8.04
CA LEU A 25 -3.94 -6.88 -6.76
C LEU A 25 -3.43 -7.68 -5.56
N VAL A 26 -3.52 -9.01 -5.65
CA VAL A 26 -3.06 -9.85 -4.54
C VAL A 26 -1.57 -9.66 -4.31
N GLU A 27 -0.81 -9.64 -5.40
CA GLU A 27 0.63 -9.43 -5.30
C GLU A 27 0.95 -8.04 -4.78
N ALA A 28 0.21 -7.04 -5.22
CA ALA A 28 0.43 -5.67 -4.76
C ALA A 28 0.18 -5.54 -3.26
N LYS A 29 -0.91 -6.15 -2.78
CA LYS A 29 -1.20 -6.11 -1.35
C LYS A 29 -0.14 -6.83 -0.54
N SER A 30 0.34 -7.96 -1.04
CA SER A 30 1.38 -8.71 -0.36
C SER A 30 2.67 -7.90 -0.27
N ARG A 31 3.05 -7.26 -1.37
CA ARG A 31 4.25 -6.43 -1.39
C ARG A 31 4.11 -5.24 -0.46
N MET A 32 2.94 -4.60 -0.46
CA MET A 32 2.68 -3.48 0.43
C MET A 32 2.84 -3.89 1.89
N GLY A 33 2.30 -5.06 2.25
CA GLY A 33 2.41 -5.55 3.61
C GLY A 33 3.85 -5.78 4.03
N ARG A 34 4.66 -6.33 3.13
CA ARG A 34 6.06 -6.55 3.43
C ARG A 34 6.83 -5.25 3.59
N LEU A 35 6.53 -4.27 2.73
CA LEU A 35 7.18 -2.98 2.84
C LEU A 35 6.85 -2.31 4.17
N ALA A 36 5.58 -2.37 4.56
CA ALA A 36 5.17 -1.78 5.82
C ALA A 36 5.83 -2.48 7.02
N ALA A 37 5.99 -3.79 6.93
CA ALA A 37 6.60 -4.55 8.01
C ALA A 37 8.09 -4.22 8.16
N ILE A 38 8.76 -3.96 7.04
CA ILE A 38 10.20 -3.70 7.07
C ILE A 38 10.49 -2.24 7.41
N SER A 39 9.81 -1.32 6.75
CA SER A 39 10.12 0.10 6.84
C SER A 39 9.17 0.89 7.73
N GLY A 40 8.01 0.32 8.03
CA GLY A 40 6.99 1.06 8.75
C GLY A 40 6.36 2.14 7.89
N GLY A 41 5.36 2.82 8.45
CA GLY A 41 4.73 3.93 7.77
C GLY A 41 3.45 3.53 7.08
N GLU A 42 2.87 4.50 6.39
CA GLU A 42 1.59 4.31 5.71
C GLU A 42 1.84 4.05 4.24
N TYR A 43 1.16 3.03 3.72
CA TYR A 43 1.28 2.66 2.32
C TYR A 43 -0.10 2.51 1.71
N PHE A 44 -0.19 2.71 0.39
CA PHE A 44 -1.43 2.43 -0.31
C PHE A 44 -1.14 1.92 -1.71
N VAL A 45 -2.11 1.19 -2.25
CA VAL A 45 -2.05 0.66 -3.60
C VAL A 45 -2.99 1.48 -4.45
N TYR A 46 -2.50 1.95 -5.56
CA TYR A 46 -3.23 2.85 -6.45
C TYR A 46 -3.39 2.21 -7.82
N LEU A 47 -4.58 2.28 -8.37
CA LEU A 47 -4.85 1.84 -9.73
C LEU A 47 -5.24 3.05 -10.55
N GLN A 48 -4.51 3.31 -11.61
CA GLN A 48 -4.78 4.45 -12.47
C GLN A 48 -6.20 4.35 -13.02
N GLY A 49 -6.94 5.43 -12.88
CA GLY A 49 -8.33 5.46 -13.29
C GLY A 49 -9.32 5.11 -12.20
N GLU A 50 -8.89 4.37 -11.19
CA GLU A 50 -9.76 3.96 -10.10
C GLU A 50 -9.44 4.67 -8.79
N GLY A 51 -8.18 5.03 -8.58
CA GLY A 51 -7.77 5.64 -7.35
C GLY A 51 -7.18 4.63 -6.38
N ILE A 52 -7.27 4.93 -5.10
CA ILE A 52 -6.73 4.06 -4.05
C ILE A 52 -7.64 2.85 -3.89
N VAL A 53 -7.07 1.65 -4.06
CA VAL A 53 -7.83 0.41 -3.97
C VAL A 53 -7.48 -0.41 -2.73
N ALA A 54 -6.42 -0.05 -2.02
CA ALA A 54 -6.05 -0.71 -0.77
C ALA A 54 -5.16 0.22 0.04
N GLU A 55 -5.28 0.15 1.36
CA GLU A 55 -4.48 0.99 2.25
C GLU A 55 -4.01 0.17 3.43
N LEU A 56 -2.84 0.54 3.94
CA LEU A 56 -2.28 -0.10 5.13
C LEU A 56 -1.51 0.94 5.91
N ASP A 57 -1.90 1.16 7.15
CA ASP A 57 -1.19 2.09 8.03
C ASP A 57 -1.02 1.43 9.40
N PRO A 58 -0.16 2.00 10.26
CA PRO A 58 0.11 1.40 11.56
C PRO A 58 -1.14 1.19 12.41
N ASN A 59 -2.07 2.13 12.36
CA ASN A 59 -3.29 2.02 13.14
C ASN A 59 -4.16 0.90 12.63
N TYR A 60 -4.25 0.76 11.33
CA TYR A 60 -5.05 -0.30 10.73
C TYR A 60 -4.52 -1.67 11.12
N GLN A 61 -3.20 -1.84 11.04
CA GLN A 61 -2.59 -3.11 11.43
C GLN A 61 -2.84 -3.42 12.90
N HIS A 62 -2.70 -2.41 13.72
CA HIS A 62 -2.90 -2.59 15.15
C HIS A 62 -4.31 -3.03 15.46
N ARG A 63 -5.29 -2.43 14.80
CA ARG A 63 -6.68 -2.77 15.02
C ARG A 63 -7.02 -4.17 14.54
N ALA A 64 -6.37 -4.59 13.48
CA ALA A 64 -6.58 -5.93 12.96
C ALA A 64 -6.16 -6.99 13.99
N GLU A 65 -5.14 -6.70 14.74
CA GLU A 65 -4.69 -7.62 15.77
C GLU A 65 -5.67 -7.73 16.92
N VAL A 66 -6.32 -6.63 17.21
CA VAL A 66 -7.29 -6.61 18.32
C VAL A 66 -8.56 -7.36 17.94
N ALA A 67 -8.95 -7.24 16.71
CA ALA A 67 -10.15 -7.91 16.23
C ALA A 67 -9.95 -9.42 16.17
#